data_7a5f8407b60356b3f6dc24c2b4d36a7b
#
_entry.id   7a5f8407b60356b3f6dc24c2b4d36a7b
#
_cell.length_a   1.000
_cell.length_b   1.000
_cell.length_c   1.000
_cell.angle_alpha   90.00
_cell.angle_beta   90.00
_cell.angle_gamma   90.00
#
_symmetry.space_group_name_H-M   'P 1'
#
loop_
_entity.id
_entity.type
_entity.pdbx_description
1 polymer ?
#
loop_
_entity_poly.entity_id
_entity_poly.type
_entity_poly.pdbx_seq_one_letter_code
_entity_poly.pdbx_strand_id
1 'polypeptide(L)'
;GETIFDSGDVPLYGEDGKPRTADGKPVFGKKTAVNMLPYRRKMQIVFQDPYASLDPRMTVGDIVGEAIDIHKLASGKQDRQDKIIEMLRRVGLNSEHANRYPHEFSGGQRQRVGIARALAVDPEFIVCDEPVSALDVSIQAQVVNMFEELQEQMGLTYLFIAHDLSIVKHISNRIG
;
A
#
# COMPACT_ATOMS: atom_id res chain seq x y z
N GLY A 1 -16.78 8.61 13.12
CA GLY A 1 -15.63 7.80 12.73
C GLY A 1 -14.95 7.24 13.96
N GLU A 2 -14.52 6.00 13.92
CA GLU A 2 -13.68 5.44 14.98
C GLU A 2 -12.31 6.07 14.94
N THR A 3 -11.78 6.48 16.10
CA THR A 3 -10.39 6.92 16.21
C THR A 3 -9.49 5.68 16.12
N ILE A 4 -8.76 5.55 15.02
CA ILE A 4 -7.87 4.41 14.76
C ILE A 4 -6.53 4.56 15.47
N PHE A 5 -6.14 5.82 15.75
CA PHE A 5 -4.85 6.17 16.30
C PHE A 5 -4.99 7.25 17.37
N ASP A 6 -4.47 6.98 18.57
CA ASP A 6 -4.33 7.94 19.64
C ASP A 6 -2.84 8.14 19.96
N SER A 7 -2.30 9.29 19.59
CA SER A 7 -0.86 9.60 19.68
C SER A 7 -0.43 10.18 21.04
N GLY A 8 -1.30 10.25 22.01
CA GLY A 8 -0.95 10.87 23.28
C GLY A 8 -2.11 11.06 24.25
N ASP A 9 -1.87 11.85 25.29
CA ASP A 9 -2.89 12.25 26.24
C ASP A 9 -3.93 13.13 25.51
N VAL A 10 -4.94 12.49 24.93
CA VAL A 10 -6.04 13.16 24.23
C VAL A 10 -7.14 13.41 25.25
N PRO A 11 -7.71 14.63 25.32
CA PRO A 11 -8.86 14.88 26.16
C PRO A 11 -10.00 13.91 25.84
N LEU A 12 -10.55 13.25 26.84
CA LEU A 12 -11.76 12.44 26.65
C LEU A 12 -12.94 13.37 26.42
N TYR A 13 -13.73 13.07 25.38
CA TYR A 13 -14.96 13.81 25.06
C TYR A 13 -16.18 13.07 25.59
N GLY A 14 -17.17 13.81 26.03
CA GLY A 14 -18.49 13.27 26.36
C GLY A 14 -19.32 12.99 25.12
N GLU A 15 -20.48 12.37 25.27
CA GLU A 15 -21.47 12.14 24.19
C GLU A 15 -21.98 13.44 23.56
N ASP A 16 -21.87 14.55 24.30
CA ASP A 16 -22.21 15.92 23.86
C ASP A 16 -21.10 16.59 23.02
N GLY A 17 -19.99 15.88 22.73
CA GLY A 17 -18.84 16.39 21.99
C GLY A 17 -17.98 17.38 22.75
N LYS A 18 -18.18 17.59 24.06
CA LYS A 18 -17.36 18.47 24.89
C LYS A 18 -16.27 17.71 25.64
N PRO A 19 -15.11 18.32 25.91
CA PRO A 19 -14.07 17.71 26.71
C PRO A 19 -14.61 17.34 28.11
N ARG A 20 -14.41 16.13 28.56
CA ARG A 20 -14.69 15.73 29.94
C ARG A 20 -13.74 16.47 30.87
N THR A 21 -14.27 17.06 31.94
CA THR A 21 -13.50 17.74 32.95
C THR A 21 -13.75 17.10 34.33
N ALA A 22 -12.68 16.96 35.12
CA ALA A 22 -12.74 16.65 36.53
C ALA A 22 -12.04 17.80 37.27
N ASP A 23 -12.68 18.39 38.26
CA ASP A 23 -12.17 19.54 39.00
C ASP A 23 -11.73 20.73 38.12
N GLY A 24 -12.47 20.95 37.01
CA GLY A 24 -12.17 22.01 36.05
C GLY A 24 -10.98 21.75 35.12
N LYS A 25 -10.34 20.59 35.18
CA LYS A 25 -9.24 20.21 34.31
C LYS A 25 -9.67 19.14 33.32
N PRO A 26 -9.15 19.14 32.07
CA PRO A 26 -9.43 18.12 31.10
C PRO A 26 -9.02 16.74 31.62
N VAL A 27 -9.89 15.72 31.45
CA VAL A 27 -9.56 14.32 31.73
C VAL A 27 -8.96 13.72 30.46
N PHE A 28 -7.75 13.16 30.59
CA PHE A 28 -7.06 12.49 29.52
C PHE A 28 -7.23 10.98 29.63
N GLY A 29 -7.45 10.31 28.48
CA GLY A 29 -7.45 8.85 28.39
C GLY A 29 -6.06 8.27 28.49
N LYS A 30 -5.94 7.07 29.03
CA LYS A 30 -4.69 6.28 28.91
C LYS A 30 -4.46 5.94 27.44
N LYS A 31 -3.21 6.04 26.97
CA LYS A 31 -2.79 5.49 25.68
C LYS A 31 -3.21 4.03 25.59
N THR A 32 -4.16 3.71 24.78
CA THR A 32 -4.48 2.33 24.41
C THR A 32 -3.69 2.02 23.16
N ALA A 33 -2.79 1.05 23.23
CA ALA A 33 -2.10 0.57 22.04
C ALA A 33 -3.12 -0.09 21.11
N VAL A 34 -3.43 0.57 20.01
CA VAL A 34 -4.31 0.02 18.97
C VAL A 34 -3.54 -1.04 18.19
N ASN A 35 -4.13 -2.21 18.02
CA ASN A 35 -3.57 -3.21 17.11
C ASN A 35 -3.73 -2.72 15.67
N MET A 36 -2.64 -2.22 15.08
CA MET A 36 -2.62 -1.68 13.72
C MET A 36 -2.59 -2.76 12.62
N LEU A 37 -2.39 -4.03 12.95
CA LEU A 37 -2.23 -5.10 11.96
C LEU A 37 -3.45 -5.24 11.01
N PRO A 38 -4.71 -5.21 11.46
CA PRO A 38 -5.86 -5.25 10.58
C PRO A 38 -5.94 -4.05 9.63
N TYR A 39 -5.57 -2.86 10.12
CA TYR A 39 -5.60 -1.63 9.31
C TYR A 39 -4.47 -1.62 8.27
N ARG A 40 -3.28 -2.12 8.62
CA ARG A 40 -2.16 -2.28 7.69
C ARG A 40 -2.47 -3.25 6.55
N ARG A 41 -3.34 -4.23 6.76
CA ARG A 41 -3.83 -5.08 5.68
C ARG A 41 -4.70 -4.30 4.71
N LYS A 42 -5.61 -3.46 5.21
CA LYS A 42 -6.56 -2.69 4.39
C LYS A 42 -5.94 -1.51 3.66
N MET A 43 -4.87 -0.95 4.22
CA MET A 43 -4.19 0.23 3.70
C MET A 43 -2.74 -0.09 3.39
N GLN A 44 -2.34 0.14 2.16
CA GLN A 44 -0.99 -0.09 1.67
C GLN A 44 -0.38 1.18 1.11
N ILE A 45 0.93 1.17 0.90
CA ILE A 45 1.67 2.27 0.29
C ILE A 45 2.58 1.78 -0.83
N VAL A 46 2.57 2.51 -1.94
CA VAL A 46 3.52 2.36 -3.04
C VAL A 46 4.42 3.58 -3.01
N PHE A 47 5.72 3.37 -2.84
CA PHE A 47 6.72 4.42 -2.66
C PHE A 47 7.24 4.96 -3.99
N GLN A 48 7.77 6.18 -3.93
CA GLN A 48 8.39 6.90 -5.03
C GLN A 48 9.63 6.18 -5.58
N ASP A 49 10.51 5.71 -4.70
CA ASP A 49 11.75 5.03 -5.08
C ASP A 49 11.57 3.50 -5.00
N PRO A 50 11.39 2.83 -6.15
CA PRO A 50 11.26 1.38 -6.16
C PRO A 50 12.57 0.68 -5.80
N TYR A 51 13.72 1.35 -5.91
CA TYR A 51 15.01 0.77 -5.55
C TYR A 51 15.19 0.69 -4.04
N ALA A 52 14.95 1.81 -3.33
CA ALA A 52 15.08 1.88 -1.88
C ALA A 52 13.98 1.12 -1.14
N SER A 53 12.83 0.88 -1.78
CA SER A 53 11.66 0.23 -1.16
C SER A 53 11.70 -1.29 -1.15
N LEU A 54 12.62 -1.94 -1.88
CA LEU A 54 12.75 -3.38 -1.99
C LEU A 54 14.07 -3.85 -1.35
N ASP A 55 14.00 -4.86 -0.47
CA ASP A 55 15.24 -5.44 0.08
C ASP A 55 16.00 -6.18 -1.03
N PRO A 56 17.24 -5.75 -1.36
CA PRO A 56 18.03 -6.35 -2.44
C PRO A 56 18.50 -7.78 -2.14
N ARG A 57 18.36 -8.24 -0.90
CA ARG A 57 18.75 -9.59 -0.46
C ARG A 57 17.63 -10.61 -0.58
N MET A 58 16.40 -10.15 -0.79
CA MET A 58 15.22 -10.98 -0.94
C MET A 58 14.91 -11.21 -2.42
N THR A 59 14.40 -12.38 -2.75
CA THR A 59 13.81 -12.60 -4.08
C THR A 59 12.51 -11.82 -4.22
N VAL A 60 12.10 -11.54 -5.45
CA VAL A 60 10.82 -10.88 -5.73
C VAL A 60 9.64 -11.68 -5.14
N GLY A 61 9.69 -13.01 -5.21
CA GLY A 61 8.69 -13.87 -4.59
C GLY A 61 8.64 -13.74 -3.06
N ASP A 62 9.79 -13.58 -2.40
CA ASP A 62 9.83 -13.37 -0.96
C ASP A 62 9.31 -11.99 -0.56
N ILE A 63 9.67 -10.95 -1.33
CA ILE A 63 9.18 -9.58 -1.11
C ILE A 63 7.64 -9.51 -1.21
N VAL A 64 7.05 -10.11 -2.23
CA VAL A 64 5.60 -10.15 -2.41
C VAL A 64 4.94 -11.07 -1.38
N GLY A 65 5.60 -12.20 -1.06
CA GLY A 65 5.08 -13.21 -0.14
C GLY A 65 5.16 -12.81 1.33
N GLU A 66 6.05 -11.90 1.71
CA GLU A 66 6.22 -11.46 3.10
C GLU A 66 4.90 -10.97 3.72
N ALA A 67 4.17 -10.13 3.00
CA ALA A 67 2.89 -9.61 3.46
C ALA A 67 1.82 -10.72 3.58
N ILE A 68 1.83 -11.70 2.68
CA ILE A 68 0.96 -12.90 2.74
C ILE A 68 1.25 -13.69 4.02
N ASP A 69 2.54 -13.86 4.37
CA ASP A 69 2.97 -14.61 5.55
C ASP A 69 2.62 -13.88 6.85
N ILE A 70 2.88 -12.58 6.94
CA ILE A 70 2.58 -11.73 8.12
C ILE A 70 1.07 -11.77 8.43
N HIS A 71 0.24 -11.68 7.40
CA HIS A 71 -1.21 -11.67 7.55
C HIS A 71 -1.85 -13.06 7.50
N LYS A 72 -1.04 -14.13 7.39
CA LYS A 72 -1.49 -15.54 7.34
C LYS A 72 -2.57 -15.79 6.28
N LEU A 73 -2.34 -15.27 5.08
CA LEU A 73 -3.32 -15.33 3.99
C LEU A 73 -3.20 -16.58 3.13
N ALA A 74 -2.22 -17.43 3.37
CA ALA A 74 -2.02 -18.69 2.65
C ALA A 74 -2.28 -19.90 3.54
N SER A 75 -2.94 -20.91 2.98
CA SER A 75 -3.24 -22.18 3.65
C SER A 75 -2.05 -23.17 3.64
N GLY A 76 -1.03 -22.90 2.83
CA GLY A 76 0.16 -23.73 2.70
C GLY A 76 1.12 -23.19 1.65
N LYS A 77 2.23 -23.92 1.43
CA LYS A 77 3.30 -23.48 0.51
C LYS A 77 2.83 -23.29 -0.94
N GLN A 78 1.99 -24.19 -1.43
CA GLN A 78 1.49 -24.10 -2.81
C GLN A 78 0.55 -22.91 -2.97
N ASP A 79 -0.41 -22.73 -2.08
CA ASP A 79 -1.33 -21.58 -2.07
C ASP A 79 -0.58 -20.23 -1.97
N ARG A 80 0.48 -20.17 -1.13
CA ARG A 80 1.38 -19.01 -1.08
C ARG A 80 2.02 -18.73 -2.44
N GLN A 81 2.57 -19.75 -3.09
CA GLN A 81 3.22 -19.60 -4.38
C GLN A 81 2.24 -19.17 -5.46
N ASP A 82 1.04 -19.75 -5.48
CA ASP A 82 0.00 -19.41 -6.45
C ASP A 82 -0.45 -17.96 -6.30
N LYS A 83 -0.62 -17.47 -5.07
CA LYS A 83 -0.93 -16.06 -4.78
C LYS A 83 0.18 -15.10 -5.23
N ILE A 84 1.44 -15.44 -4.98
CA ILE A 84 2.59 -14.63 -5.44
C ILE A 84 2.57 -14.54 -6.97
N ILE A 85 2.42 -15.66 -7.67
CA ILE A 85 2.39 -15.70 -9.13
C ILE A 85 1.19 -14.90 -9.68
N GLU A 86 0.04 -15.00 -9.03
CA GLU A 86 -1.13 -14.21 -9.41
C GLU A 86 -0.86 -12.71 -9.30
N MET A 87 -0.29 -12.24 -8.18
CA MET A 87 0.04 -10.82 -8.00
C MET A 87 1.06 -10.33 -9.04
N LEU A 88 2.07 -11.13 -9.34
CA LEU A 88 3.03 -10.79 -10.39
C LEU A 88 2.37 -10.67 -11.77
N ARG A 89 1.46 -11.57 -12.10
CA ARG A 89 0.70 -11.50 -13.38
C ARG A 89 -0.18 -10.25 -13.46
N ARG A 90 -0.84 -9.86 -12.38
CA ARG A 90 -1.69 -8.66 -12.31
C ARG A 90 -0.92 -7.39 -12.66
N VAL A 91 0.38 -7.35 -12.33
CA VAL A 91 1.24 -6.21 -12.66
C VAL A 91 2.06 -6.41 -13.96
N GLY A 92 1.70 -7.42 -14.78
CA GLY A 92 2.37 -7.69 -16.05
C GLY A 92 3.76 -8.32 -15.93
N LEU A 93 4.04 -9.01 -14.82
CA LEU A 93 5.23 -9.83 -14.63
C LEU A 93 4.89 -11.31 -14.77
N ASN A 94 5.87 -12.15 -15.16
CA ASN A 94 5.65 -13.58 -15.28
C ASN A 94 6.13 -14.35 -14.03
N SER A 95 5.79 -15.64 -13.96
CA SER A 95 6.12 -16.50 -12.80
C SER A 95 7.62 -16.68 -12.57
N GLU A 96 8.45 -16.64 -13.63
CA GLU A 96 9.90 -16.78 -13.52
C GLU A 96 10.55 -15.63 -12.76
N HIS A 97 9.91 -14.45 -12.78
CA HIS A 97 10.36 -13.28 -12.05
C HIS A 97 10.34 -13.47 -10.53
N ALA A 98 9.54 -14.40 -10.00
CA ALA A 98 9.49 -14.68 -8.56
C ALA A 98 10.85 -15.10 -7.97
N ASN A 99 11.68 -15.79 -8.75
CA ASN A 99 12.97 -16.30 -8.29
C ASN A 99 14.14 -15.33 -8.50
N ARG A 100 13.90 -14.14 -9.08
CA ARG A 100 14.91 -13.15 -9.36
C ARG A 100 15.02 -12.12 -8.23
N TYR A 101 16.16 -11.44 -8.19
CA TYR A 101 16.41 -10.37 -7.23
C TYR A 101 16.10 -8.99 -7.83
N PRO A 102 15.75 -7.98 -7.00
CA PRO A 102 15.40 -6.64 -7.47
C PRO A 102 16.45 -5.99 -8.40
N HIS A 103 17.74 -6.24 -8.21
CA HIS A 103 18.81 -5.68 -9.04
C HIS A 103 18.81 -6.19 -10.48
N GLU A 104 18.12 -7.31 -10.77
CA GLU A 104 18.00 -7.88 -12.12
C GLU A 104 16.88 -7.23 -12.97
N PHE A 105 16.14 -6.26 -12.38
CA PHE A 105 14.99 -5.64 -13.00
C PHE A 105 15.25 -4.19 -13.42
N SER A 106 14.56 -3.73 -14.47
CA SER A 106 14.48 -2.31 -14.82
C SER A 106 13.72 -1.51 -13.76
N GLY A 107 13.85 -0.17 -13.78
CA GLY A 107 13.11 0.71 -12.88
C GLY A 107 11.60 0.47 -12.90
N GLY A 108 11.01 0.40 -14.09
CA GLY A 108 9.58 0.12 -14.26
C GLY A 108 9.16 -1.27 -13.76
N GLN A 109 10.01 -2.28 -13.95
CA GLN A 109 9.73 -3.61 -13.42
C GLN A 109 9.81 -3.66 -11.89
N ARG A 110 10.78 -2.96 -11.26
CA ARG A 110 10.84 -2.82 -9.80
C ARG A 110 9.62 -2.11 -9.24
N GLN A 111 9.14 -1.07 -9.92
CA GLN A 111 7.90 -0.41 -9.54
C GLN A 111 6.72 -1.38 -9.56
N ARG A 112 6.60 -2.21 -10.59
CA ARG A 112 5.59 -3.26 -10.68
C ARG A 112 5.70 -4.28 -9.53
N VAL A 113 6.91 -4.63 -9.10
CA VAL A 113 7.13 -5.49 -7.91
C VAL A 113 6.62 -4.80 -6.64
N GLY A 114 6.91 -3.51 -6.46
CA GLY A 114 6.41 -2.72 -5.32
C GLY A 114 4.87 -2.65 -5.28
N ILE A 115 4.24 -2.53 -6.46
CA ILE A 115 2.77 -2.57 -6.60
C ILE A 115 2.24 -3.97 -6.28
N ALA A 116 2.86 -5.05 -6.82
CA ALA A 116 2.48 -6.43 -6.51
C ALA A 116 2.54 -6.73 -5.01
N ARG A 117 3.58 -6.23 -4.32
CA ARG A 117 3.71 -6.33 -2.85
C ARG A 117 2.54 -5.67 -2.14
N ALA A 118 2.15 -4.46 -2.56
CA ALA A 118 1.01 -3.76 -1.96
C ALA A 118 -0.31 -4.50 -2.18
N LEU A 119 -0.51 -5.11 -3.36
CA LEU A 119 -1.71 -5.87 -3.70
C LEU A 119 -1.81 -7.23 -2.99
N ALA A 120 -0.71 -7.79 -2.52
CA ALA A 120 -0.62 -9.15 -2.00
C ALA A 120 -1.51 -9.43 -0.77
N VAL A 121 -1.96 -8.40 -0.08
CA VAL A 121 -2.85 -8.48 1.10
C VAL A 121 -4.31 -8.16 0.80
N ASP A 122 -4.65 -7.96 -0.48
CA ASP A 122 -6.00 -7.57 -0.94
C ASP A 122 -6.49 -6.30 -0.21
N PRO A 123 -5.81 -5.15 -0.42
CA PRO A 123 -6.11 -3.90 0.27
C PRO A 123 -7.39 -3.25 -0.27
N GLU A 124 -8.01 -2.39 0.56
CA GLU A 124 -9.12 -1.53 0.15
C GLU A 124 -8.65 -0.14 -0.32
N PHE A 125 -7.47 0.28 0.17
CA PHE A 125 -6.93 1.63 -0.03
C PHE A 125 -5.41 1.59 -0.23
N ILE A 126 -4.91 2.32 -1.23
CA ILE A 126 -3.47 2.44 -1.50
C ILE A 126 -3.07 3.91 -1.59
N VAL A 127 -2.06 4.30 -0.82
CA VAL A 127 -1.36 5.58 -1.00
C VAL A 127 -0.28 5.37 -2.05
N CYS A 128 -0.36 6.11 -3.15
CA CYS A 128 0.63 6.11 -4.22
C CYS A 128 1.45 7.39 -4.10
N ASP A 129 2.63 7.28 -3.48
CA ASP A 129 3.51 8.43 -3.25
C ASP A 129 4.47 8.57 -4.43
N GLU A 130 4.15 9.47 -5.36
CA GLU A 130 4.88 9.71 -6.61
C GLU A 130 5.30 8.44 -7.38
N PRO A 131 4.41 7.48 -7.59
CA PRO A 131 4.75 6.11 -7.99
C PRO A 131 5.37 6.00 -9.38
N VAL A 132 5.45 7.09 -10.13
CA VAL A 132 5.95 7.10 -11.51
C VAL A 132 7.03 8.17 -11.76
N SER A 133 7.32 9.04 -10.80
CA SER A 133 8.22 10.19 -10.99
C SER A 133 9.66 9.81 -11.39
N ALA A 134 10.14 8.65 -10.97
CA ALA A 134 11.48 8.14 -11.27
C ALA A 134 11.55 7.31 -12.59
N LEU A 135 10.47 7.25 -13.37
CA LEU A 135 10.37 6.43 -14.57
C LEU A 135 10.38 7.27 -15.85
N ASP A 136 10.81 6.67 -16.96
CA ASP A 136 10.69 7.26 -18.29
C ASP A 136 9.22 7.45 -18.69
N VAL A 137 8.90 8.49 -19.48
CA VAL A 137 7.54 8.88 -19.86
C VAL A 137 6.73 7.71 -20.43
N SER A 138 7.32 6.87 -21.29
CA SER A 138 6.64 5.71 -21.86
C SER A 138 6.28 4.65 -20.81
N ILE A 139 7.13 4.47 -19.81
CA ILE A 139 6.91 3.53 -18.71
C ILE A 139 5.91 4.13 -17.70
N GLN A 140 5.95 5.45 -17.47
CA GLN A 140 4.96 6.14 -16.64
C GLN A 140 3.54 5.85 -17.15
N ALA A 141 3.28 6.06 -18.44
CA ALA A 141 1.96 5.80 -19.03
C ALA A 141 1.50 4.35 -18.82
N GLN A 142 2.41 3.38 -19.00
CA GLN A 142 2.08 1.97 -18.77
C GLN A 142 1.72 1.67 -17.32
N VAL A 143 2.42 2.29 -16.36
CA VAL A 143 2.16 2.09 -14.92
C VAL A 143 0.86 2.78 -14.50
N VAL A 144 0.57 3.96 -15.05
CA VAL A 144 -0.70 4.67 -14.80
C VAL A 144 -1.89 3.87 -15.32
N ASN A 145 -1.84 3.39 -16.57
CA ASN A 145 -2.91 2.53 -17.12
C ASN A 145 -3.10 1.26 -16.29
N MET A 146 -2.01 0.67 -15.81
CA MET A 146 -2.09 -0.50 -14.91
C MET A 146 -2.80 -0.15 -13.59
N PHE A 147 -2.59 1.03 -13.01
CA PHE A 147 -3.34 1.45 -11.81
C PHE A 147 -4.84 1.59 -12.09
N GLU A 148 -5.24 2.10 -13.25
CA GLU A 148 -6.64 2.18 -13.66
C GLU A 148 -7.26 0.79 -13.82
N GLU A 149 -6.58 -0.12 -14.53
CA GLU A 149 -7.03 -1.51 -14.70
C GLU A 149 -7.19 -2.22 -13.34
N LEU A 150 -6.23 -2.04 -12.43
CA LEU A 150 -6.30 -2.61 -11.08
C LEU A 150 -7.44 -2.01 -10.26
N GLN A 151 -7.72 -0.71 -10.42
CA GLN A 151 -8.84 -0.05 -9.76
C GLN A 151 -10.17 -0.66 -10.20
N GLU A 152 -10.35 -0.85 -11.51
CA GLU A 152 -11.57 -1.45 -12.07
C GLU A 152 -11.74 -2.91 -11.64
N GLN A 153 -10.66 -3.70 -11.68
CA GLN A 153 -10.70 -5.14 -11.40
C GLN A 153 -10.87 -5.47 -9.91
N MET A 154 -10.29 -4.65 -9.03
CA MET A 154 -10.22 -4.92 -7.59
C MET A 154 -11.06 -3.95 -6.74
N GLY A 155 -11.66 -2.92 -7.33
CA GLY A 155 -12.44 -1.91 -6.60
C GLY A 155 -11.58 -1.04 -5.66
N LEU A 156 -10.32 -0.82 -6.00
CA LEU A 156 -9.36 -0.11 -5.16
C LEU A 156 -9.65 1.39 -5.08
N THR A 157 -9.40 1.95 -3.90
CA THR A 157 -9.36 3.41 -3.73
C THR A 157 -7.91 3.87 -3.64
N TYR A 158 -7.54 4.90 -4.41
CA TYR A 158 -6.19 5.49 -4.39
C TYR A 158 -6.17 6.88 -3.78
N LEU A 159 -5.14 7.17 -3.00
CA LEU A 159 -4.65 8.52 -2.78
C LEU A 159 -3.37 8.68 -3.62
N PHE A 160 -3.48 9.38 -4.72
CA PHE A 160 -2.39 9.55 -5.68
C PHE A 160 -1.69 10.89 -5.48
N ILE A 161 -0.44 10.88 -5.07
CA ILE A 161 0.41 12.05 -4.91
C ILE A 161 1.29 12.14 -6.17
N ALA A 162 1.23 13.25 -6.88
CA ALA A 162 2.04 13.47 -8.08
C ALA A 162 2.29 14.96 -8.33
N HIS A 163 3.41 15.26 -8.97
CA HIS A 163 3.75 16.62 -9.42
C HIS A 163 3.25 16.94 -10.84
N ASP A 164 3.05 15.90 -11.66
CA ASP A 164 2.59 16.07 -13.04
C ASP A 164 1.06 16.16 -13.10
N LEU A 165 0.59 17.36 -13.45
CA LEU A 165 -0.84 17.64 -13.58
C LEU A 165 -1.51 16.82 -14.68
N SER A 166 -0.78 16.37 -15.70
CA SER A 166 -1.32 15.53 -16.78
C SER A 166 -1.69 14.15 -16.25
N ILE A 167 -0.84 13.57 -15.42
CA ILE A 167 -1.08 12.29 -14.73
C ILE A 167 -2.26 12.44 -13.76
N VAL A 168 -2.24 13.51 -12.94
CA VAL A 168 -3.31 13.76 -11.96
C VAL A 168 -4.67 13.88 -12.68
N LYS A 169 -4.74 14.63 -13.78
CA LYS A 169 -5.97 14.80 -14.56
C LYS A 169 -6.46 13.47 -15.16
N HIS A 170 -5.55 12.57 -15.51
CA HIS A 170 -5.88 11.29 -16.14
C HIS A 170 -6.45 10.29 -15.11
N ILE A 171 -5.78 10.11 -13.97
CA ILE A 171 -6.13 9.05 -13.00
C ILE A 171 -7.13 9.50 -11.92
N SER A 172 -7.30 10.82 -11.71
CA SER A 172 -8.03 11.31 -10.54
C SER A 172 -9.48 11.65 -10.83
N ASN A 173 -10.39 11.16 -10.00
CA ASN A 173 -11.80 11.55 -10.00
C ASN A 173 -12.04 12.83 -9.18
N ARG A 174 -11.15 13.12 -8.21
CA ARG A 174 -11.21 14.29 -7.31
C ARG A 174 -9.79 14.77 -7.02
N ILE A 175 -9.62 16.09 -6.98
CA ILE A 175 -8.34 16.74 -6.68
C ILE A 175 -8.51 17.58 -5.42
N GLY A 176 -7.53 17.52 -4.51
CA GLY A 176 -7.47 18.26 -3.26
C GLY A 176 -6.28 19.22 -3.22
#